data_db7e0c991c9fedd1738ccde20b6e8bc0
#
_entry.id   db7e0c991c9fedd1738ccde20b6e8bc0
#
_cell.length_a   1.000
_cell.length_b   1.000
_cell.length_c   1.000
_cell.angle_alpha   90.00
_cell.angle_beta   90.00
_cell.angle_gamma   90.00
#
_symmetry.space_group_name_H-M   'P 1'
#
loop_
_entity.id
_entity.type
_entity.pdbx_description
1 polymer ?
#
loop_
_entity_poly.entity_id
_entity_poly.type
_entity_poly.pdbx_seq_one_letter_code
_entity_poly.pdbx_strand_id
1 'polypeptide(L)'
;MVEAAGTPHSHERVADSRAHEVASMYGLTPKVEAAIRDAVLNEQWQRMRMLVDPLHPADKADFLERLSAEDLRILVSQLGPDFDAEILPYLHEEVREDVRDLLNPDVFAASLPELDSDDVVTIAEELKPEQLHKVLSALPDQERVLVEQSLTYPEDSAGRMMQREMVVVPPFWTVGQTIDFLRSTELDSAEFYLIMVTDASGHPVGEVRLNKLLCSQRPRRIIEVMDSEIRSIPVTMDQEEVALLFRRYGMVTTGVIDAEGRLVGIITLDDIIDVIDEEAEEDLMALAGVSDASIRTSVLETLQGRAPWLFVNLITAVIASVVIGFFESTIEKIVALAVLMPIVTSMGGNAGTQTVTVAVRAIAMREFSRTVAVTFGLRELYVGLANGLIFAVVTAGLSYVWFGDAQIAAVLGFAMLVNMMVAAIAGTLIPLTLVKTGVDPAIASSVFITTITDVIGFLVFLGLAALYLL
;
A
#
# COMPACT_ATOMS: atom_id res chain seq x y z
N MET A 1 -34.84 39.67 -35.51
CA MET A 1 -34.66 38.66 -34.46
C MET A 1 -33.92 37.49 -35.09
N VAL A 2 -32.61 37.45 -34.91
CA VAL A 2 -31.78 36.34 -35.37
C VAL A 2 -31.06 35.86 -34.13
N GLU A 3 -31.46 34.72 -33.66
CA GLU A 3 -30.90 34.02 -32.50
C GLU A 3 -29.58 33.36 -32.92
N ALA A 4 -28.49 33.80 -32.33
CA ALA A 4 -27.17 33.21 -32.54
C ALA A 4 -27.07 31.93 -31.69
N ALA A 5 -27.15 30.77 -32.34
CA ALA A 5 -26.84 29.49 -31.78
C ALA A 5 -25.32 29.42 -31.50
N GLY A 6 -24.93 29.56 -30.24
CA GLY A 6 -23.58 29.33 -29.79
C GLY A 6 -23.24 27.82 -29.86
N THR A 7 -22.21 27.48 -30.60
CA THR A 7 -21.75 26.11 -30.81
C THR A 7 -21.15 25.51 -29.55
N PRO A 8 -21.46 24.25 -29.14
CA PRO A 8 -20.97 23.61 -27.94
C PRO A 8 -19.46 23.32 -27.93
N HIS A 9 -18.80 23.41 -29.06
CA HIS A 9 -17.37 23.13 -29.23
C HIS A 9 -16.37 24.15 -28.64
N SER A 10 -16.85 25.35 -28.23
CA SER A 10 -15.93 26.35 -27.62
C SER A 10 -15.69 26.13 -26.16
N HIS A 11 -16.63 25.56 -25.41
CA HIS A 11 -16.49 25.28 -23.99
C HIS A 11 -15.61 24.04 -23.70
N GLU A 12 -15.69 23.00 -24.54
CA GLU A 12 -14.84 21.82 -24.43
C GLU A 12 -13.37 22.14 -24.72
N ARG A 13 -13.07 22.94 -25.74
CA ARG A 13 -11.68 23.35 -26.05
C ARG A 13 -11.05 24.22 -24.97
N VAL A 14 -11.83 25.07 -24.29
CA VAL A 14 -11.33 25.91 -23.20
C VAL A 14 -11.11 25.10 -21.92
N ALA A 15 -11.96 24.10 -21.66
CA ALA A 15 -11.78 23.16 -20.55
C ALA A 15 -10.55 22.27 -20.78
N ASP A 16 -10.36 21.76 -21.98
CA ASP A 16 -9.23 20.91 -22.38
C ASP A 16 -7.90 21.69 -22.38
N SER A 17 -7.90 22.96 -22.80
CA SER A 17 -6.71 23.81 -22.73
C SER A 17 -6.33 24.19 -21.27
N ARG A 18 -7.33 24.41 -20.40
CA ARG A 18 -7.07 24.64 -18.97
C ARG A 18 -6.60 23.37 -18.23
N ALA A 19 -7.16 22.23 -18.56
CA ALA A 19 -6.70 20.96 -18.04
C ALA A 19 -5.25 20.66 -18.49
N HIS A 20 -4.90 20.99 -19.74
CA HIS A 20 -3.53 20.90 -20.24
C HIS A 20 -2.58 21.93 -19.61
N GLU A 21 -3.05 23.13 -19.30
CA GLU A 21 -2.28 24.17 -18.66
C GLU A 21 -2.00 23.84 -17.17
N VAL A 22 -2.98 23.28 -16.47
CA VAL A 22 -2.82 22.78 -15.10
C VAL A 22 -1.92 21.55 -15.07
N ALA A 23 -2.06 20.62 -15.98
CA ALA A 23 -1.17 19.47 -16.12
C ALA A 23 0.29 19.86 -16.50
N SER A 24 0.51 21.06 -17.05
CA SER A 24 1.84 21.58 -17.33
C SER A 24 2.49 22.30 -16.16
N MET A 25 1.75 22.54 -15.08
CA MET A 25 2.30 23.17 -13.85
C MET A 25 2.83 22.11 -12.86
N TYR A 26 2.37 20.86 -12.98
CA TYR A 26 2.74 19.76 -12.10
C TYR A 26 3.07 18.52 -12.94
N GLY A 27 4.23 17.94 -12.66
CA GLY A 27 4.67 16.69 -13.26
C GLY A 27 5.37 16.82 -14.62
N LEU A 28 5.94 15.70 -15.03
CA LEU A 28 6.68 15.56 -16.27
C LEU A 28 5.72 15.57 -17.48
N THR A 29 5.66 16.69 -18.22
CA THR A 29 4.79 16.73 -19.40
C THR A 29 5.33 15.85 -20.53
N PRO A 30 4.46 15.22 -21.36
CA PRO A 30 4.91 14.38 -22.47
C PRO A 30 5.85 15.08 -23.47
N LYS A 31 5.76 16.41 -23.57
CA LYS A 31 6.66 17.22 -24.43
C LYS A 31 8.05 17.36 -23.83
N VAL A 32 8.14 17.56 -22.51
CA VAL A 32 9.43 17.65 -21.80
C VAL A 32 10.08 16.28 -21.78
N GLU A 33 9.34 15.23 -21.47
CA GLU A 33 9.81 13.83 -21.51
C GLU A 33 10.38 13.49 -22.90
N ALA A 34 9.64 13.77 -23.97
CA ALA A 34 10.10 13.52 -25.34
C ALA A 34 11.35 14.35 -25.70
N ALA A 35 11.45 15.59 -25.21
CA ALA A 35 12.63 16.43 -25.47
C ALA A 35 13.87 15.94 -24.70
N ILE A 36 13.70 15.44 -23.46
CA ILE A 36 14.80 14.85 -22.69
C ILE A 36 15.24 13.55 -23.35
N ARG A 37 14.30 12.68 -23.73
CA ARG A 37 14.60 11.41 -24.42
C ARG A 37 15.32 11.66 -25.77
N ASP A 38 14.87 12.64 -26.54
CA ASP A 38 15.56 13.05 -27.79
C ASP A 38 16.99 13.54 -27.52
N ALA A 39 17.17 14.32 -26.44
CA ALA A 39 18.49 14.79 -26.04
C ALA A 39 19.42 13.65 -25.60
N VAL A 40 18.91 12.65 -24.86
CA VAL A 40 19.65 11.44 -24.45
C VAL A 40 20.04 10.61 -25.67
N LEU A 41 19.09 10.30 -26.56
CA LEU A 41 19.33 9.51 -27.78
C LEU A 41 20.34 10.15 -28.74
N ASN A 42 20.40 11.48 -28.78
CA ASN A 42 21.33 12.23 -29.62
C ASN A 42 22.63 12.65 -28.90
N GLU A 43 22.88 12.12 -27.68
CA GLU A 43 24.05 12.42 -26.85
C GLU A 43 24.24 13.93 -26.56
N GLN A 44 23.13 14.67 -26.51
CA GLN A 44 23.12 16.13 -26.24
C GLN A 44 23.06 16.40 -24.71
N TRP A 45 24.09 16.01 -23.99
CA TRP A 45 24.11 16.01 -22.51
C TRP A 45 23.86 17.37 -21.89
N GLN A 46 24.40 18.45 -22.45
CA GLN A 46 24.13 19.81 -21.95
C GLN A 46 22.66 20.22 -22.09
N ARG A 47 22.03 19.82 -23.21
CA ARG A 47 20.60 20.08 -23.42
C ARG A 47 19.75 19.24 -22.48
N MET A 48 20.13 17.99 -22.27
CA MET A 48 19.48 17.11 -21.32
C MET A 48 19.52 17.71 -19.91
N ARG A 49 20.70 18.10 -19.41
CA ARG A 49 20.84 18.77 -18.08
C ARG A 49 19.97 20.04 -17.98
N MET A 50 19.98 20.93 -18.96
CA MET A 50 19.12 22.12 -18.94
C MET A 50 17.62 21.82 -18.85
N LEU A 51 17.18 20.64 -19.29
CA LEU A 51 15.79 20.20 -19.20
C LEU A 51 15.48 19.47 -17.89
N VAL A 52 16.44 18.73 -17.34
CA VAL A 52 16.27 17.90 -16.12
C VAL A 52 16.53 18.70 -14.84
N ASP A 53 17.58 19.53 -14.80
CA ASP A 53 17.97 20.26 -13.57
C ASP A 53 16.83 21.07 -12.93
N PRO A 54 15.94 21.75 -13.72
CA PRO A 54 14.85 22.53 -13.13
C PRO A 54 13.67 21.70 -12.62
N LEU A 55 13.64 20.40 -12.90
CA LEU A 55 12.53 19.53 -12.48
C LEU A 55 12.62 19.24 -10.99
N HIS A 56 11.46 19.06 -10.37
CA HIS A 56 11.37 18.55 -8.99
C HIS A 56 11.97 17.14 -8.90
N PRO A 57 12.61 16.73 -7.79
CA PRO A 57 13.13 15.37 -7.61
C PRO A 57 12.13 14.26 -7.94
N ALA A 58 10.86 14.40 -7.52
CA ALA A 58 9.79 13.46 -7.87
C ALA A 58 9.56 13.34 -9.39
N ASP A 59 9.58 14.46 -10.15
CA ASP A 59 9.44 14.43 -11.61
C ASP A 59 10.65 13.78 -12.31
N LYS A 60 11.84 13.96 -11.71
CA LYS A 60 13.07 13.29 -12.16
C LYS A 60 12.98 11.79 -11.94
N ALA A 61 12.46 11.35 -10.77
CA ALA A 61 12.21 9.95 -10.45
C ALA A 61 11.23 9.32 -11.44
N ASP A 62 10.07 9.93 -11.66
CA ASP A 62 9.07 9.53 -12.67
C ASP A 62 9.70 9.34 -14.06
N PHE A 63 10.64 10.21 -14.43
CA PHE A 63 11.34 10.08 -15.70
C PHE A 63 12.26 8.88 -15.73
N LEU A 64 13.04 8.65 -14.67
CA LEU A 64 13.96 7.51 -14.58
C LEU A 64 13.22 6.18 -14.63
N GLU A 65 12.09 6.08 -13.99
CA GLU A 65 11.23 4.89 -13.95
C GLU A 65 10.66 4.50 -15.32
N ARG A 66 10.42 5.48 -16.18
CA ARG A 66 9.92 5.26 -17.55
C ARG A 66 10.99 4.94 -18.59
N LEU A 67 12.27 4.96 -18.18
CA LEU A 67 13.37 4.62 -19.08
C LEU A 67 13.53 3.10 -19.21
N SER A 68 14.05 2.66 -20.37
CA SER A 68 14.55 1.30 -20.48
C SER A 68 15.82 1.12 -19.62
N ALA A 69 16.12 -0.11 -19.20
CA ALA A 69 17.33 -0.38 -18.42
C ALA A 69 18.63 0.10 -19.12
N GLU A 70 18.66 0.10 -20.47
CA GLU A 70 19.79 0.61 -21.25
C GLU A 70 19.88 2.13 -21.20
N ASP A 71 18.76 2.84 -21.38
CA ASP A 71 18.69 4.31 -21.31
C ASP A 71 19.00 4.80 -19.89
N LEU A 72 18.47 4.13 -18.87
CA LEU A 72 18.76 4.41 -17.46
C LEU A 72 20.25 4.30 -17.18
N ARG A 73 20.89 3.21 -17.64
CA ARG A 73 22.33 3.02 -17.49
C ARG A 73 23.15 4.12 -18.13
N ILE A 74 22.77 4.51 -19.35
CA ILE A 74 23.45 5.59 -20.07
C ILE A 74 23.32 6.90 -19.29
N LEU A 75 22.11 7.24 -18.86
CA LEU A 75 21.83 8.50 -18.16
C LEU A 75 22.55 8.59 -16.82
N VAL A 76 22.39 7.57 -15.96
CA VAL A 76 23.03 7.54 -14.62
C VAL A 76 24.55 7.57 -14.74
N SER A 77 25.13 6.85 -15.72
CA SER A 77 26.58 6.89 -15.96
C SER A 77 27.08 8.28 -16.40
N GLN A 78 26.26 9.06 -17.11
CA GLN A 78 26.60 10.41 -17.55
C GLN A 78 26.41 11.47 -16.45
N LEU A 79 25.46 11.26 -15.55
CA LEU A 79 25.28 12.10 -14.38
C LEU A 79 26.44 11.88 -13.38
N GLY A 80 26.78 10.62 -13.14
CA GLY A 80 27.90 10.25 -12.29
C GLY A 80 27.94 11.01 -10.95
N PRO A 81 29.02 11.78 -10.67
CA PRO A 81 29.13 12.56 -9.43
C PRO A 81 28.12 13.71 -9.29
N ASP A 82 27.49 14.12 -10.39
CA ASP A 82 26.46 15.18 -10.39
C ASP A 82 25.04 14.58 -10.26
N PHE A 83 24.91 13.31 -9.85
CA PHE A 83 23.62 12.70 -9.58
C PHE A 83 23.00 13.34 -8.33
N ASP A 84 21.77 13.78 -8.47
CA ASP A 84 20.98 14.38 -7.42
C ASP A 84 20.40 13.29 -6.51
N ALA A 85 20.89 13.21 -5.27
CA ALA A 85 20.46 12.18 -4.32
C ALA A 85 19.02 12.35 -3.87
N GLU A 86 18.48 13.57 -3.88
CA GLU A 86 17.09 13.86 -3.53
C GLU A 86 16.08 13.10 -4.42
N ILE A 87 16.53 12.50 -5.54
CA ILE A 87 15.70 11.66 -6.40
C ILE A 87 15.45 10.28 -5.77
N LEU A 88 16.41 9.77 -4.97
CA LEU A 88 16.39 8.38 -4.49
C LEU A 88 15.14 8.00 -3.68
N PRO A 89 14.66 8.84 -2.75
CA PRO A 89 13.45 8.53 -1.98
C PRO A 89 12.20 8.34 -2.85
N TYR A 90 12.11 9.08 -3.96
CA TYR A 90 10.96 9.02 -4.87
C TYR A 90 10.99 7.87 -5.87
N LEU A 91 12.07 7.09 -5.94
CA LEU A 91 12.18 5.93 -6.84
C LEU A 91 11.57 4.69 -6.19
N HIS A 92 10.84 3.90 -6.96
CA HIS A 92 10.52 2.53 -6.56
C HIS A 92 11.79 1.72 -6.29
N GLU A 93 11.75 0.83 -5.30
CA GLU A 93 12.89 0.06 -4.79
C GLU A 93 13.77 -0.53 -5.91
N GLU A 94 13.18 -1.16 -6.92
CA GLU A 94 13.92 -1.80 -8.01
C GLU A 94 14.69 -0.82 -8.90
N VAL A 95 14.10 0.36 -9.17
CA VAL A 95 14.79 1.41 -9.96
C VAL A 95 15.88 2.05 -9.11
N ARG A 96 15.64 2.21 -7.82
CA ARG A 96 16.62 2.69 -6.83
C ARG A 96 17.79 1.71 -6.73
N GLU A 97 17.53 0.40 -6.73
CA GLU A 97 18.55 -0.63 -6.79
C GLU A 97 19.38 -0.56 -8.09
N ASP A 98 18.71 -0.43 -9.24
CA ASP A 98 19.37 -0.26 -10.54
C ASP A 98 20.27 1.00 -10.55
N VAL A 99 19.77 2.13 -10.07
CA VAL A 99 20.52 3.40 -9.98
C VAL A 99 21.73 3.25 -9.05
N ARG A 100 21.54 2.65 -7.88
CA ARG A 100 22.60 2.36 -6.90
C ARG A 100 23.72 1.53 -7.53
N ASP A 101 23.37 0.46 -8.22
CA ASP A 101 24.34 -0.47 -8.82
C ASP A 101 25.05 0.15 -10.02
N LEU A 102 24.47 1.16 -10.66
CA LEU A 102 25.08 1.92 -11.76
C LEU A 102 26.00 3.06 -11.28
N LEU A 103 25.74 3.61 -10.11
CA LEU A 103 26.58 4.66 -9.53
C LEU A 103 27.88 4.06 -8.96
N ASN A 104 28.94 4.87 -8.94
CA ASN A 104 30.13 4.50 -8.18
C ASN A 104 29.76 4.41 -6.68
N PRO A 105 30.07 3.29 -5.98
CA PRO A 105 29.71 3.12 -4.58
C PRO A 105 30.20 4.23 -3.64
N ASP A 106 31.31 4.86 -3.96
CA ASP A 106 31.86 5.96 -3.14
C ASP A 106 31.09 7.28 -3.42
N VAL A 107 30.59 7.48 -4.64
CA VAL A 107 29.74 8.62 -5.00
C VAL A 107 28.35 8.46 -4.36
N PHE A 108 27.75 7.27 -4.46
CA PHE A 108 26.49 6.96 -3.84
C PHE A 108 26.53 7.18 -2.32
N ALA A 109 27.55 6.64 -1.63
CA ALA A 109 27.70 6.81 -0.20
C ALA A 109 27.95 8.29 0.21
N ALA A 110 28.64 9.07 -0.63
CA ALA A 110 28.90 10.48 -0.36
C ALA A 110 27.68 11.40 -0.60
N SER A 111 26.67 10.96 -1.34
CA SER A 111 25.47 11.74 -1.63
C SER A 111 24.36 11.57 -0.56
N LEU A 112 24.36 10.47 0.20
CA LEU A 112 23.33 10.19 1.20
C LEU A 112 23.26 11.16 2.38
N PRO A 113 24.35 11.82 2.85
CA PRO A 113 24.26 12.83 3.89
C PRO A 113 23.47 14.10 3.48
N GLU A 114 23.07 14.24 2.22
CA GLU A 114 22.22 15.34 1.74
C GLU A 114 20.72 15.04 1.96
N LEU A 115 20.36 13.79 2.28
CA LEU A 115 18.98 13.30 2.50
C LEU A 115 18.57 13.42 3.97
N ASP A 116 17.26 13.44 4.22
CA ASP A 116 16.72 13.34 5.56
C ASP A 116 17.01 11.95 6.17
N SER A 117 17.03 11.86 7.50
CA SER A 117 17.52 10.66 8.19
C SER A 117 16.66 9.41 7.99
N ASP A 118 15.37 9.55 7.79
CA ASP A 118 14.41 8.49 7.45
C ASP A 118 14.66 7.93 6.05
N ASP A 119 14.89 8.79 5.06
CA ASP A 119 15.25 8.41 3.71
C ASP A 119 16.56 7.60 3.70
N VAL A 120 17.56 8.04 4.48
CA VAL A 120 18.81 7.31 4.62
C VAL A 120 18.57 5.93 5.26
N VAL A 121 17.66 5.81 6.23
CA VAL A 121 17.29 4.53 6.86
C VAL A 121 16.62 3.62 5.84
N THR A 122 15.63 4.10 5.11
CA THR A 122 14.91 3.34 4.06
C THR A 122 15.89 2.81 3.01
N ILE A 123 16.78 3.66 2.51
CA ILE A 123 17.81 3.22 1.54
C ILE A 123 18.78 2.22 2.17
N ALA A 124 19.16 2.42 3.44
CA ALA A 124 20.13 1.57 4.14
C ALA A 124 19.60 0.15 4.39
N GLU A 125 18.29 -0.02 4.55
CA GLU A 125 17.64 -1.34 4.73
C GLU A 125 17.79 -2.24 3.51
N GLU A 126 17.75 -1.67 2.32
CA GLU A 126 17.89 -2.39 1.05
C GLU A 126 19.34 -2.81 0.75
N LEU A 127 20.32 -2.32 1.52
CA LEU A 127 21.73 -2.52 1.23
C LEU A 127 22.27 -3.86 1.73
N LYS A 128 23.11 -4.48 0.90
CA LYS A 128 23.92 -5.62 1.35
C LYS A 128 24.91 -5.17 2.44
N PRO A 129 25.30 -6.04 3.38
CA PRO A 129 26.17 -5.67 4.52
C PRO A 129 27.45 -4.91 4.16
N GLU A 130 28.06 -5.23 3.01
CA GLU A 130 29.28 -4.54 2.54
C GLU A 130 29.01 -3.12 2.05
N GLN A 131 27.85 -2.90 1.40
CA GLN A 131 27.41 -1.59 0.92
C GLN A 131 26.96 -0.73 2.10
N LEU A 132 26.18 -1.30 3.02
CA LEU A 132 25.74 -0.64 4.25
C LEU A 132 26.93 -0.11 5.05
N HIS A 133 27.98 -0.92 5.23
CA HIS A 133 29.17 -0.47 5.94
C HIS A 133 29.85 0.73 5.26
N LYS A 134 29.91 0.80 3.93
CA LYS A 134 30.45 1.94 3.20
C LYS A 134 29.62 3.19 3.41
N VAL A 135 28.29 3.07 3.27
CA VAL A 135 27.35 4.16 3.49
C VAL A 135 27.47 4.72 4.91
N LEU A 136 27.36 3.87 5.91
CA LEU A 136 27.51 4.27 7.32
C LEU A 136 28.87 4.93 7.60
N SER A 137 29.94 4.50 6.90
CA SER A 137 31.27 5.11 7.07
C SER A 137 31.40 6.49 6.40
N ALA A 138 30.54 6.81 5.43
CA ALA A 138 30.50 8.10 4.75
C ALA A 138 29.68 9.15 5.50
N LEU A 139 28.73 8.71 6.34
CA LEU A 139 27.90 9.59 7.17
C LEU A 139 28.76 10.26 8.28
N PRO A 140 28.44 11.50 8.66
CA PRO A 140 28.95 12.14 9.86
C PRO A 140 28.73 11.27 11.10
N ASP A 141 29.66 11.29 12.07
CA ASP A 141 29.61 10.41 13.24
C ASP A 141 28.28 10.47 14.01
N GLN A 142 27.64 11.64 14.07
CA GLN A 142 26.35 11.81 14.76
C GLN A 142 25.20 11.17 13.99
N GLU A 143 25.11 11.39 12.70
CA GLU A 143 24.09 10.81 11.83
C GLU A 143 24.21 9.30 11.72
N ARG A 144 25.45 8.79 11.58
CA ARG A 144 25.71 7.34 11.58
C ARG A 144 25.12 6.65 12.80
N VAL A 145 25.33 7.21 14.00
CA VAL A 145 24.80 6.61 15.25
C VAL A 145 23.27 6.60 15.23
N LEU A 146 22.63 7.65 14.70
CA LEU A 146 21.18 7.75 14.62
C LEU A 146 20.61 6.74 13.61
N VAL A 147 21.22 6.61 12.44
CA VAL A 147 20.83 5.61 11.42
C VAL A 147 21.03 4.19 11.96
N GLU A 148 22.20 3.89 12.53
CA GLU A 148 22.46 2.59 13.17
C GLU A 148 21.42 2.26 14.25
N GLN A 149 21.01 3.25 15.05
CA GLN A 149 19.95 3.09 16.05
C GLN A 149 18.60 2.81 15.41
N SER A 150 18.22 3.57 14.37
CA SER A 150 16.95 3.36 13.66
C SER A 150 16.89 1.96 13.05
N LEU A 151 17.98 1.47 12.48
CA LEU A 151 18.08 0.10 11.96
C LEU A 151 17.96 -1.02 13.04
N THR A 152 17.99 -0.70 14.33
CA THR A 152 17.71 -1.68 15.40
C THR A 152 16.23 -1.85 15.72
N TYR A 153 15.38 -0.94 15.28
CA TYR A 153 13.93 -1.06 15.47
C TYR A 153 13.34 -2.13 14.52
N PRO A 154 12.17 -2.67 14.82
CA PRO A 154 11.49 -3.59 13.89
C PRO A 154 11.30 -2.96 12.51
N GLU A 155 11.35 -3.76 11.46
CA GLU A 155 10.92 -3.37 10.13
C GLU A 155 9.46 -2.85 10.19
N ASP A 156 9.08 -1.96 9.28
CA ASP A 156 7.74 -1.37 9.18
C ASP A 156 7.24 -0.72 10.49
N SER A 157 8.16 -0.14 11.27
CA SER A 157 7.81 0.50 12.55
C SER A 157 8.08 2.00 12.54
N ALA A 158 7.35 2.72 13.41
CA ALA A 158 7.53 4.15 13.64
C ALA A 158 8.99 4.56 13.89
N GLY A 159 9.80 3.67 14.47
CA GLY A 159 11.21 3.90 14.72
C GLY A 159 12.08 3.86 13.47
N ARG A 160 11.62 3.15 12.42
CA ARG A 160 12.27 3.10 11.10
C ARG A 160 11.93 4.32 10.26
N MET A 161 10.67 4.70 10.23
CA MET A 161 10.13 5.78 9.39
C MET A 161 10.24 7.19 10.01
N MET A 162 10.79 7.33 11.24
CA MET A 162 10.90 8.65 11.87
C MET A 162 12.11 9.42 11.38
N GLN A 163 11.92 10.69 11.08
CA GLN A 163 13.03 11.63 10.89
C GLN A 163 13.55 12.17 12.22
N ARG A 164 14.84 12.49 12.24
CA ARG A 164 15.55 13.04 13.39
C ARG A 164 15.66 14.56 13.38
N GLU A 165 15.40 15.15 12.24
CA GLU A 165 15.44 16.58 11.95
C GLU A 165 14.21 17.25 12.55
N MET A 166 14.30 17.60 13.84
CA MET A 166 13.17 18.17 14.59
C MET A 166 13.58 19.40 15.40
N VAL A 167 12.66 20.31 15.54
CA VAL A 167 12.85 21.51 16.40
C VAL A 167 12.31 21.20 17.78
N VAL A 168 13.20 21.28 18.79
CA VAL A 168 12.87 21.04 20.19
C VAL A 168 13.20 22.28 21.03
N VAL A 169 12.27 22.71 21.87
CA VAL A 169 12.45 23.85 22.77
C VAL A 169 11.99 23.54 24.19
N PRO A 170 12.57 24.18 25.22
CA PRO A 170 12.12 24.00 26.58
C PRO A 170 10.88 24.86 26.91
N PRO A 171 10.00 24.41 27.82
CA PRO A 171 8.71 25.08 28.13
C PRO A 171 8.88 26.46 28.76
N PHE A 172 10.02 26.75 29.37
CA PHE A 172 10.31 28.02 30.04
C PHE A 172 10.79 29.14 29.10
N TRP A 173 11.11 28.82 27.84
CA TRP A 173 11.47 29.85 26.86
C TRP A 173 10.26 30.73 26.54
N THR A 174 10.55 31.95 26.08
CA THR A 174 9.52 32.83 25.52
C THR A 174 9.36 32.58 24.03
N VAL A 175 8.21 32.95 23.48
CA VAL A 175 7.94 32.96 22.05
C VAL A 175 9.03 33.72 21.29
N GLY A 176 9.48 34.85 21.85
CA GLY A 176 10.56 35.65 21.27
C GLY A 176 11.88 34.89 21.20
N GLN A 177 12.28 34.19 22.27
CA GLN A 177 13.51 33.40 22.30
C GLN A 177 13.43 32.23 21.29
N THR A 178 12.28 31.57 21.20
CA THR A 178 12.07 30.52 20.21
C THR A 178 12.20 31.02 18.79
N ILE A 179 11.57 32.15 18.44
CA ILE A 179 11.69 32.74 17.10
C ILE A 179 13.14 33.14 16.80
N ASP A 180 13.84 33.71 17.80
CA ASP A 180 15.24 34.13 17.61
C ASP A 180 16.17 32.92 17.45
N PHE A 181 15.89 31.80 18.16
CA PHE A 181 16.56 30.51 18.00
C PHE A 181 16.35 29.97 16.58
N LEU A 182 15.11 29.89 16.10
CA LEU A 182 14.80 29.42 14.74
C LEU A 182 15.52 30.23 13.65
N ARG A 183 15.74 31.51 13.87
CA ARG A 183 16.47 32.39 12.95
C ARG A 183 18.00 32.26 13.02
N SER A 184 18.51 31.77 14.14
CA SER A 184 19.96 31.64 14.37
C SER A 184 20.49 30.25 14.06
N THR A 185 19.60 29.24 13.95
CA THR A 185 19.97 27.88 13.63
C THR A 185 19.94 27.70 12.11
N GLU A 186 20.95 27.06 11.56
CA GLU A 186 20.99 26.69 10.15
C GLU A 186 19.97 25.53 9.94
N LEU A 187 18.69 25.89 9.86
CA LEU A 187 17.57 24.99 9.54
C LEU A 187 17.19 25.12 8.05
N ASP A 188 18.21 25.44 7.21
CA ASP A 188 17.96 25.82 5.81
C ASP A 188 17.31 24.69 4.96
N SER A 189 17.38 23.44 5.41
CA SER A 189 16.81 22.29 4.72
C SER A 189 15.59 21.66 5.41
N ALA A 190 15.34 21.95 6.70
CA ALA A 190 14.26 21.26 7.42
C ALA A 190 12.91 21.99 7.23
N GLU A 191 11.99 21.37 6.55
CA GLU A 191 10.58 21.77 6.55
C GLU A 191 9.90 21.34 7.85
N PHE A 192 9.48 22.28 8.69
CA PHE A 192 8.77 21.96 9.94
C PHE A 192 7.51 22.80 10.12
N TYR A 193 6.46 22.15 10.55
CA TYR A 193 5.16 22.77 10.87
C TYR A 193 4.88 22.80 12.37
N LEU A 194 5.66 22.03 13.15
CA LEU A 194 5.47 21.78 14.56
C LEU A 194 6.79 21.91 15.31
N ILE A 195 6.73 22.50 16.50
CA ILE A 195 7.86 22.61 17.41
C ILE A 195 7.54 21.74 18.63
N MET A 196 8.40 20.79 18.92
CA MET A 196 8.24 19.92 20.09
C MET A 196 8.76 20.64 21.34
N VAL A 197 8.03 20.45 22.44
CA VAL A 197 8.41 21.01 23.74
C VAL A 197 8.76 19.87 24.69
N THR A 198 10.01 19.81 25.16
CA THR A 198 10.47 18.75 26.07
C THR A 198 10.89 19.31 27.42
N ASP A 199 10.79 18.48 28.44
CA ASP A 199 11.38 18.73 29.74
C ASP A 199 12.92 18.50 29.73
N ALA A 200 13.55 18.74 30.87
CA ALA A 200 15.00 18.53 31.02
C ALA A 200 15.45 17.07 30.87
N SER A 201 14.52 16.12 30.93
CA SER A 201 14.77 14.67 30.79
C SER A 201 14.52 14.19 29.35
N GLY A 202 14.09 15.09 28.47
CA GLY A 202 13.78 14.77 27.07
C GLY A 202 12.36 14.24 26.83
N HIS A 203 11.50 14.23 27.85
CA HIS A 203 10.11 13.82 27.64
C HIS A 203 9.30 14.94 26.99
N PRO A 204 8.50 14.64 25.97
CA PRO A 204 7.64 15.64 25.34
C PRO A 204 6.52 16.05 26.32
N VAL A 205 6.40 17.35 26.59
CA VAL A 205 5.42 17.95 27.50
C VAL A 205 4.39 18.81 26.78
N GLY A 206 4.61 19.08 25.50
CA GLY A 206 3.71 19.84 24.64
C GLY A 206 4.25 20.00 23.24
N GLU A 207 3.43 20.62 22.40
CA GLU A 207 3.76 20.97 21.04
C GLU A 207 3.29 22.39 20.70
N VAL A 208 3.97 23.08 19.78
CA VAL A 208 3.56 24.41 19.33
C VAL A 208 3.54 24.42 17.80
N ARG A 209 2.36 24.62 17.23
CA ARG A 209 2.24 24.83 15.78
C ARG A 209 2.86 26.15 15.38
N LEU A 210 3.57 26.19 14.26
CA LEU A 210 4.27 27.37 13.78
C LEU A 210 3.36 28.59 13.63
N ASN A 211 2.13 28.42 13.14
CA ASN A 211 1.14 29.49 13.04
C ASN A 211 0.77 30.08 14.42
N LYS A 212 0.64 29.22 15.44
CA LYS A 212 0.31 29.64 16.83
C LYS A 212 1.48 30.38 17.47
N LEU A 213 2.71 29.94 17.20
CA LEU A 213 3.93 30.65 17.62
C LEU A 213 3.98 32.06 17.02
N LEU A 214 3.83 32.18 15.70
CA LEU A 214 3.93 33.45 14.97
C LEU A 214 2.83 34.44 15.33
N CYS A 215 1.63 33.97 15.67
CA CYS A 215 0.51 34.81 16.11
C CYS A 215 0.56 35.18 17.60
N SER A 216 1.52 34.63 18.37
CA SER A 216 1.64 34.88 19.81
C SER A 216 2.57 36.03 20.11
N GLN A 217 2.33 36.73 21.23
CA GLN A 217 3.18 37.85 21.66
C GLN A 217 4.54 37.34 22.14
N ARG A 218 5.62 37.96 21.72
CA ARG A 218 7.02 37.60 22.03
C ARG A 218 7.33 37.37 23.54
N PRO A 219 6.74 38.13 24.51
CA PRO A 219 7.01 37.93 25.94
C PRO A 219 6.33 36.68 26.55
N ARG A 220 5.34 36.10 25.89
CA ARG A 220 4.64 34.91 26.41
C ARG A 220 5.56 33.71 26.49
N ARG A 221 5.42 32.89 27.51
CA ARG A 221 6.18 31.64 27.65
C ARG A 221 5.59 30.54 26.76
N ILE A 222 6.43 29.64 26.30
CA ILE A 222 6.02 28.50 25.48
C ILE A 222 4.98 27.64 26.19
N ILE A 223 5.14 27.40 27.50
CA ILE A 223 4.17 26.65 28.31
C ILE A 223 2.76 27.26 28.31
N GLU A 224 2.62 28.56 28.05
CA GLU A 224 1.31 29.25 27.99
C GLU A 224 0.68 29.17 26.59
N VAL A 225 1.49 28.83 25.59
CA VAL A 225 1.11 28.81 24.16
C VAL A 225 1.00 27.41 23.64
N MET A 226 1.80 26.49 24.18
CA MET A 226 1.83 25.09 23.71
C MET A 226 0.48 24.40 23.87
N ASP A 227 0.29 23.36 23.11
CA ASP A 227 -0.74 22.36 23.33
C ASP A 227 -0.14 21.25 24.19
N SER A 228 -0.75 20.96 25.32
CA SER A 228 -0.27 19.93 26.28
C SER A 228 -0.92 18.57 26.07
N GLU A 229 -1.94 18.47 25.22
CA GLU A 229 -2.56 17.21 24.82
C GLU A 229 -1.83 16.62 23.60
N ILE A 230 -0.58 16.21 23.79
CA ILE A 230 0.22 15.62 22.74
C ILE A 230 -0.11 14.14 22.55
N ARG A 231 -0.02 13.68 21.31
CA ARG A 231 -0.10 12.26 20.94
C ARG A 231 1.27 11.81 20.44
N SER A 232 2.01 11.14 21.32
CA SER A 232 3.31 10.59 20.91
C SER A 232 3.14 9.12 20.51
N ILE A 233 3.94 8.70 19.54
CA ILE A 233 3.95 7.36 18.96
C ILE A 233 5.16 6.60 19.50
N PRO A 234 4.99 5.38 20.05
CA PRO A 234 6.13 4.54 20.43
C PRO A 234 6.93 4.08 19.20
N VAL A 235 8.26 4.01 19.29
CA VAL A 235 9.15 3.52 18.21
C VAL A 235 8.80 2.14 17.67
N THR A 236 8.11 1.31 18.46
CA THR A 236 7.71 -0.06 18.09
C THR A 236 6.32 -0.16 17.48
N MET A 237 5.64 0.96 17.26
CA MET A 237 4.31 0.96 16.65
C MET A 237 4.46 0.67 15.16
N ASP A 238 3.63 -0.20 14.65
CA ASP A 238 3.54 -0.59 13.26
C ASP A 238 3.12 0.59 12.35
N GLN A 239 3.69 0.68 11.15
CA GLN A 239 3.47 1.81 10.22
C GLN A 239 2.02 1.93 9.78
N GLU A 240 1.29 0.81 9.57
CA GLU A 240 -0.14 0.83 9.25
C GLU A 240 -0.93 1.46 10.39
N GLU A 241 -0.56 1.17 11.65
CA GLU A 241 -1.21 1.75 12.83
C GLU A 241 -0.92 3.25 12.94
N VAL A 242 0.31 3.67 12.63
CA VAL A 242 0.69 5.09 12.58
C VAL A 242 -0.12 5.82 11.52
N ALA A 243 -0.18 5.29 10.30
CA ALA A 243 -0.95 5.86 9.20
C ALA A 243 -2.44 5.99 9.54
N LEU A 244 -3.01 4.98 10.20
CA LEU A 244 -4.38 5.03 10.70
C LEU A 244 -4.60 6.16 11.71
N LEU A 245 -3.65 6.41 12.62
CA LEU A 245 -3.72 7.50 13.60
C LEU A 245 -3.66 8.86 12.91
N PHE A 246 -2.73 9.05 11.97
CA PHE A 246 -2.63 10.29 11.19
C PHE A 246 -3.95 10.62 10.48
N ARG A 247 -4.50 9.66 9.76
CA ARG A 247 -5.77 9.80 9.06
C ARG A 247 -6.93 10.09 10.02
N ARG A 248 -6.99 9.40 11.16
CA ARG A 248 -8.11 9.51 12.12
C ARG A 248 -8.13 10.85 12.84
N TYR A 249 -6.95 11.37 13.18
CA TYR A 249 -6.83 12.61 13.97
C TYR A 249 -6.45 13.82 13.11
N GLY A 250 -6.22 13.63 11.79
CA GLY A 250 -5.81 14.71 10.89
C GLY A 250 -4.46 15.31 11.31
N MET A 251 -3.50 14.45 11.67
CA MET A 251 -2.18 14.89 12.11
C MET A 251 -1.35 15.28 10.88
N VAL A 252 -0.46 16.24 11.05
CA VAL A 252 0.51 16.67 10.02
C VAL A 252 1.91 16.23 10.43
N THR A 253 2.19 16.26 11.73
CA THR A 253 3.45 15.82 12.32
C THR A 253 3.16 15.32 13.72
N THR A 254 3.93 14.34 14.19
CA THR A 254 3.83 13.84 15.58
C THR A 254 5.19 13.40 16.10
N GLY A 255 5.37 13.48 17.42
CA GLY A 255 6.59 13.03 18.08
C GLY A 255 6.63 11.52 18.28
N VAL A 256 7.79 10.94 18.10
CA VAL A 256 8.08 9.52 18.36
C VAL A 256 8.87 9.40 19.66
N ILE A 257 8.50 8.43 20.51
CA ILE A 257 9.10 8.23 21.84
C ILE A 257 9.69 6.83 21.98
N ASP A 258 10.81 6.77 22.71
CA ASP A 258 11.45 5.51 23.10
C ASP A 258 10.72 4.80 24.25
N ALA A 259 11.24 3.66 24.70
CA ALA A 259 10.68 2.88 25.79
C ALA A 259 10.68 3.63 27.14
N GLU A 260 11.58 4.60 27.31
CA GLU A 260 11.66 5.48 28.48
C GLU A 260 10.76 6.70 28.37
N GLY A 261 10.04 6.86 27.26
CA GLY A 261 9.13 7.99 27.00
C GLY A 261 9.82 9.28 26.54
N ARG A 262 11.09 9.20 26.14
CA ARG A 262 11.84 10.36 25.62
C ARG A 262 11.57 10.54 24.13
N LEU A 263 11.48 11.79 23.70
CA LEU A 263 11.35 12.15 22.31
C LEU A 263 12.63 11.76 21.55
N VAL A 264 12.48 10.96 20.50
CA VAL A 264 13.62 10.45 19.71
C VAL A 264 13.54 10.84 18.23
N GLY A 265 12.38 11.25 17.73
CA GLY A 265 12.16 11.68 16.36
C GLY A 265 10.76 12.24 16.15
N ILE A 266 10.44 12.54 14.93
CA ILE A 266 9.10 12.93 14.47
C ILE A 266 8.74 12.10 13.23
N ILE A 267 7.44 12.00 12.94
CA ILE A 267 6.90 11.47 11.68
C ILE A 267 6.06 12.56 11.06
N THR A 268 6.15 12.72 9.77
CA THR A 268 5.45 13.75 8.99
C THR A 268 4.35 13.15 8.12
N LEU A 269 3.53 13.98 7.52
CA LEU A 269 2.37 13.50 6.74
C LEU A 269 2.76 12.99 5.36
N ASP A 270 3.79 13.52 4.76
CA ASP A 270 4.37 13.10 3.49
C ASP A 270 4.78 11.62 3.54
N ASP A 271 5.60 11.22 4.53
CA ASP A 271 5.98 9.82 4.74
C ASP A 271 4.76 8.90 4.94
N ILE A 272 3.74 9.40 5.64
CA ILE A 272 2.49 8.65 5.87
C ILE A 272 1.67 8.46 4.59
N ILE A 273 1.77 9.37 3.63
CA ILE A 273 1.10 9.19 2.33
C ILE A 273 1.69 8.00 1.60
N ASP A 274 3.02 7.90 1.57
CA ASP A 274 3.73 6.80 0.93
C ASP A 274 3.41 5.47 1.62
N VAL A 275 3.43 5.41 2.94
CA VAL A 275 3.00 4.22 3.70
C VAL A 275 1.56 3.81 3.38
N ILE A 276 0.62 4.76 3.26
CA ILE A 276 -0.77 4.43 2.92
C ILE A 276 -0.87 3.79 1.53
N ASP A 277 -0.09 4.27 0.57
CA ASP A 277 -0.08 3.74 -0.79
C ASP A 277 0.61 2.37 -0.83
N GLU A 278 1.74 2.17 -0.13
CA GLU A 278 2.44 0.89 0.01
C GLU A 278 1.55 -0.19 0.64
N GLU A 279 0.92 0.10 1.78
CA GLU A 279 0.01 -0.83 2.47
C GLU A 279 -1.21 -1.20 1.60
N ALA A 280 -1.73 -0.21 0.85
CA ALA A 280 -2.85 -0.46 -0.06
C ALA A 280 -2.45 -1.33 -1.26
N GLU A 281 -1.23 -1.20 -1.76
CA GLU A 281 -0.66 -2.04 -2.81
C GLU A 281 -0.38 -3.45 -2.30
N GLU A 282 0.22 -3.59 -1.11
CA GLU A 282 0.46 -4.88 -0.46
C GLU A 282 -0.84 -5.65 -0.24
N ASP A 283 -1.87 -5.01 0.32
CA ASP A 283 -3.21 -5.59 0.50
C ASP A 283 -3.80 -6.09 -0.84
N LEU A 284 -3.65 -5.29 -1.91
CA LEU A 284 -4.14 -5.66 -3.24
C LEU A 284 -3.43 -6.88 -3.80
N MET A 285 -2.10 -6.93 -3.69
CA MET A 285 -1.27 -8.03 -4.15
C MET A 285 -1.51 -9.29 -3.32
N ALA A 286 -1.63 -9.17 -2.01
CA ALA A 286 -1.92 -10.26 -1.10
C ALA A 286 -3.27 -10.92 -1.41
N LEU A 287 -4.33 -10.14 -1.69
CA LEU A 287 -5.63 -10.67 -2.12
C LEU A 287 -5.56 -11.46 -3.43
N ALA A 288 -4.62 -11.11 -4.31
CA ALA A 288 -4.36 -11.83 -5.57
C ALA A 288 -3.42 -13.04 -5.38
N GLY A 289 -2.84 -13.23 -4.21
CA GLY A 289 -1.84 -14.26 -3.93
C GLY A 289 -0.50 -14.02 -4.61
N VAL A 290 -0.12 -12.76 -4.72
CA VAL A 290 1.16 -12.30 -5.27
C VAL A 290 1.87 -11.53 -4.17
N SER A 291 3.12 -11.86 -3.89
CA SER A 291 3.89 -11.21 -2.83
C SER A 291 4.71 -10.03 -3.31
N ASP A 292 4.93 -9.89 -4.59
CA ASP A 292 5.70 -8.79 -5.18
C ASP A 292 5.52 -8.83 -6.68
N ALA A 293 5.21 -7.72 -7.32
CA ALA A 293 4.95 -7.71 -8.75
C ALA A 293 5.26 -6.38 -9.42
N SER A 294 6.49 -5.92 -9.27
CA SER A 294 6.91 -4.86 -10.17
C SER A 294 7.12 -5.40 -11.60
N ILE A 295 6.98 -4.47 -12.56
CA ILE A 295 7.14 -4.76 -13.99
C ILE A 295 8.62 -5.10 -14.33
N ARG A 296 9.56 -4.72 -13.46
CA ARG A 296 11.00 -4.87 -13.67
C ARG A 296 11.61 -6.10 -12.99
N THR A 297 10.86 -6.72 -12.07
CA THR A 297 11.32 -7.91 -11.34
C THR A 297 11.79 -9.02 -12.28
N SER A 298 12.89 -9.67 -11.97
CA SER A 298 13.43 -10.73 -12.79
C SER A 298 12.46 -11.93 -12.89
N VAL A 299 12.51 -12.66 -14.02
CA VAL A 299 11.65 -13.84 -14.21
C VAL A 299 11.83 -14.88 -13.10
N LEU A 300 13.03 -15.00 -12.53
CA LEU A 300 13.32 -15.97 -11.48
C LEU A 300 12.70 -15.54 -10.14
N GLU A 301 12.80 -14.29 -9.77
CA GLU A 301 12.18 -13.71 -8.57
C GLU A 301 10.67 -13.77 -8.67
N THR A 302 10.09 -13.35 -9.79
CA THR A 302 8.64 -13.49 -10.04
C THR A 302 8.17 -14.95 -9.91
N LEU A 303 8.97 -15.90 -10.39
CA LEU A 303 8.66 -17.32 -10.25
C LEU A 303 8.69 -17.75 -8.78
N GLN A 304 9.69 -17.32 -8.01
CA GLN A 304 9.84 -17.66 -6.61
C GLN A 304 8.72 -17.05 -5.75
N GLY A 305 8.27 -15.85 -6.05
CA GLY A 305 7.15 -15.22 -5.35
C GLY A 305 5.80 -15.89 -5.63
N ARG A 306 5.54 -16.31 -6.88
CA ARG A 306 4.24 -16.87 -7.29
C ARG A 306 4.13 -18.40 -7.08
N ALA A 307 5.22 -19.14 -7.25
CA ALA A 307 5.21 -20.60 -7.21
C ALA A 307 4.67 -21.19 -5.89
N PRO A 308 4.98 -20.68 -4.69
CA PRO A 308 4.43 -21.18 -3.44
C PRO A 308 2.91 -21.11 -3.39
N TRP A 309 2.33 -19.99 -3.81
CA TRP A 309 0.88 -19.79 -3.83
C TRP A 309 0.19 -20.69 -4.86
N LEU A 310 0.78 -20.86 -6.05
CA LEU A 310 0.28 -21.80 -7.06
C LEU A 310 0.35 -23.24 -6.55
N PHE A 311 1.37 -23.59 -5.77
CA PHE A 311 1.48 -24.91 -5.16
C PHE A 311 0.40 -25.16 -4.09
N VAL A 312 0.11 -24.18 -3.24
CA VAL A 312 -1.00 -24.25 -2.29
C VAL A 312 -2.33 -24.40 -3.03
N ASN A 313 -2.56 -23.61 -4.10
CA ASN A 313 -3.74 -23.73 -4.93
C ASN A 313 -3.85 -25.13 -5.60
N LEU A 314 -2.74 -25.72 -6.01
CA LEU A 314 -2.74 -27.08 -6.55
C LEU A 314 -3.18 -28.12 -5.49
N ILE A 315 -2.69 -27.99 -4.26
CA ILE A 315 -3.11 -28.89 -3.16
C ILE A 315 -4.61 -28.77 -2.92
N THR A 316 -5.15 -27.56 -2.88
CA THR A 316 -6.60 -27.35 -2.66
C THR A 316 -7.43 -27.88 -3.82
N ALA A 317 -6.97 -27.74 -5.07
CA ALA A 317 -7.62 -28.34 -6.24
C ALA A 317 -7.62 -29.88 -6.20
N VAL A 318 -6.53 -30.49 -5.70
CA VAL A 318 -6.45 -31.95 -5.49
C VAL A 318 -7.46 -32.37 -4.43
N ILE A 319 -7.61 -31.62 -3.32
CA ILE A 319 -8.62 -31.93 -2.29
C ILE A 319 -10.04 -31.89 -2.90
N ALA A 320 -10.37 -30.88 -3.68
CA ALA A 320 -11.66 -30.80 -4.36
C ALA A 320 -11.85 -31.94 -5.36
N SER A 321 -10.80 -32.36 -6.09
CA SER A 321 -10.83 -33.48 -7.02
C SER A 321 -11.05 -34.81 -6.32
N VAL A 322 -10.51 -35.02 -5.11
CA VAL A 322 -10.77 -36.24 -4.30
C VAL A 322 -12.26 -36.30 -3.94
N VAL A 323 -12.90 -35.18 -3.61
CA VAL A 323 -14.35 -35.16 -3.34
C VAL A 323 -15.15 -35.58 -4.58
N ILE A 324 -14.78 -35.08 -5.77
CA ILE A 324 -15.40 -35.49 -7.03
C ILE A 324 -15.24 -37.00 -7.25
N GLY A 325 -14.07 -37.57 -6.96
CA GLY A 325 -13.76 -38.98 -7.11
C GLY A 325 -14.69 -39.89 -6.28
N PHE A 326 -15.18 -39.46 -5.12
CA PHE A 326 -16.17 -40.22 -4.34
C PHE A 326 -17.51 -40.40 -5.07
N PHE A 327 -17.81 -39.58 -6.07
CA PHE A 327 -19.07 -39.60 -6.83
C PHE A 327 -18.89 -40.05 -8.29
N GLU A 328 -17.75 -40.69 -8.63
CA GLU A 328 -17.45 -41.18 -9.99
C GLU A 328 -18.60 -41.97 -10.59
N SER A 329 -19.15 -42.97 -9.85
CA SER A 329 -20.28 -43.81 -10.30
C SER A 329 -21.56 -43.01 -10.55
N THR A 330 -21.76 -41.88 -9.86
CA THR A 330 -22.91 -40.98 -10.07
C THR A 330 -22.74 -40.19 -11.35
N ILE A 331 -21.54 -39.69 -11.58
CA ILE A 331 -21.19 -38.93 -12.78
C ILE A 331 -21.24 -39.79 -14.03
N GLU A 332 -20.76 -41.04 -13.97
CA GLU A 332 -20.84 -41.97 -15.09
C GLU A 332 -22.28 -42.21 -15.56
N LYS A 333 -23.23 -42.27 -14.60
CA LYS A 333 -24.63 -42.46 -14.93
C LYS A 333 -25.32 -41.21 -15.46
N ILE A 334 -24.91 -40.05 -14.99
CA ILE A 334 -25.52 -38.75 -15.31
C ILE A 334 -24.42 -37.76 -15.70
N VAL A 335 -23.95 -37.84 -16.95
CA VAL A 335 -22.85 -36.99 -17.47
C VAL A 335 -23.18 -35.48 -17.40
N ALA A 336 -24.47 -35.12 -17.41
CA ALA A 336 -24.89 -33.72 -17.24
C ALA A 336 -24.33 -33.06 -15.97
N LEU A 337 -24.09 -33.85 -14.90
CA LEU A 337 -23.52 -33.33 -13.66
C LEU A 337 -22.11 -32.77 -13.88
N ALA A 338 -21.27 -33.46 -14.66
CA ALA A 338 -19.92 -33.00 -14.97
C ALA A 338 -19.91 -31.63 -15.70
N VAL A 339 -20.91 -31.40 -16.57
CA VAL A 339 -21.05 -30.12 -17.30
C VAL A 339 -21.51 -29.00 -16.38
N LEU A 340 -22.29 -29.30 -15.35
CA LEU A 340 -22.89 -28.31 -14.44
C LEU A 340 -22.02 -28.00 -13.23
N MET A 341 -21.04 -28.86 -12.85
CA MET A 341 -20.14 -28.67 -11.72
C MET A 341 -19.45 -27.30 -11.71
N PRO A 342 -18.84 -26.82 -12.82
CA PRO A 342 -18.14 -25.52 -12.84
C PRO A 342 -19.05 -24.34 -12.51
N ILE A 343 -20.34 -24.42 -12.78
CA ILE A 343 -21.30 -23.35 -12.48
C ILE A 343 -21.44 -23.17 -10.96
N VAL A 344 -21.57 -24.27 -10.23
CA VAL A 344 -21.73 -24.22 -8.76
C VAL A 344 -20.50 -23.67 -8.08
N THR A 345 -19.31 -24.15 -8.43
CA THR A 345 -18.05 -23.75 -7.77
C THR A 345 -17.64 -22.35 -8.13
N SER A 346 -17.68 -21.99 -9.42
CA SER A 346 -17.33 -20.63 -9.86
C SER A 346 -18.19 -19.56 -9.17
N MET A 347 -19.49 -19.79 -9.06
CA MET A 347 -20.39 -18.83 -8.40
C MET A 347 -20.15 -18.74 -6.90
N GLY A 348 -19.87 -19.87 -6.24
CA GLY A 348 -19.51 -19.89 -4.81
C GLY A 348 -18.19 -19.15 -4.53
N GLY A 349 -17.15 -19.45 -5.31
CA GLY A 349 -15.86 -18.80 -5.20
C GLY A 349 -15.94 -17.27 -5.39
N ASN A 350 -16.64 -16.83 -6.44
CA ASN A 350 -16.83 -15.40 -6.70
C ASN A 350 -17.62 -14.70 -5.57
N ALA A 351 -18.70 -15.29 -5.08
CA ALA A 351 -19.47 -14.73 -3.98
C ALA A 351 -18.65 -14.65 -2.69
N GLY A 352 -17.86 -15.68 -2.40
CA GLY A 352 -16.97 -15.70 -1.26
C GLY A 352 -15.89 -14.63 -1.32
N THR A 353 -15.25 -14.47 -2.47
CA THR A 353 -14.24 -13.41 -2.70
C THR A 353 -14.84 -12.01 -2.51
N GLN A 354 -16.06 -11.76 -2.99
CA GLN A 354 -16.74 -10.47 -2.76
C GLN A 354 -16.94 -10.20 -1.26
N THR A 355 -17.35 -11.19 -0.48
CA THR A 355 -17.53 -11.04 0.97
C THR A 355 -16.19 -10.84 1.68
N VAL A 356 -15.14 -11.59 1.29
CA VAL A 356 -13.78 -11.44 1.85
C VAL A 356 -13.23 -10.04 1.62
N THR A 357 -13.31 -9.54 0.39
CA THR A 357 -12.78 -8.19 0.07
C THR A 357 -13.39 -7.12 0.98
N VAL A 358 -14.70 -7.21 1.25
CA VAL A 358 -15.35 -6.27 2.19
C VAL A 358 -14.90 -6.51 3.62
N ALA A 359 -14.72 -7.77 4.04
CA ALA A 359 -14.30 -8.12 5.39
C ALA A 359 -12.85 -7.68 5.66
N VAL A 360 -11.91 -7.97 4.75
CA VAL A 360 -10.49 -7.58 4.85
C VAL A 360 -10.38 -6.07 4.93
N ARG A 361 -11.02 -5.34 4.03
CA ARG A 361 -11.05 -3.88 4.08
C ARG A 361 -11.55 -3.33 5.41
N ALA A 362 -12.63 -3.88 5.95
CA ALA A 362 -13.19 -3.41 7.21
C ALA A 362 -12.29 -3.77 8.41
N ILE A 363 -11.49 -4.83 8.31
CA ILE A 363 -10.45 -5.21 9.28
C ILE A 363 -9.30 -4.20 9.22
N ALA A 364 -8.74 -3.93 8.05
CA ALA A 364 -7.68 -2.95 7.83
C ALA A 364 -8.07 -1.55 8.35
N MET A 365 -9.33 -1.14 8.14
CA MET A 365 -9.85 0.13 8.67
C MET A 365 -10.17 0.09 10.18
N ARG A 366 -9.91 -1.02 10.89
CA ARG A 366 -10.27 -1.25 12.30
C ARG A 366 -11.73 -0.95 12.63
N GLU A 367 -12.63 -1.16 11.67
CA GLU A 367 -14.07 -0.98 11.85
C GLU A 367 -14.73 -2.16 12.61
N PHE A 368 -14.03 -3.30 12.71
CA PHE A 368 -14.56 -4.49 13.37
C PHE A 368 -14.47 -4.46 14.90
N SER A 369 -15.55 -4.01 15.55
CA SER A 369 -15.82 -4.43 16.93
C SER A 369 -16.53 -5.79 16.94
N ARG A 370 -16.56 -6.47 18.08
CA ARG A 370 -17.27 -7.75 18.21
C ARG A 370 -18.75 -7.68 17.80
N THR A 371 -19.40 -6.56 18.09
CA THR A 371 -20.81 -6.31 17.73
C THR A 371 -20.95 -6.09 16.22
N VAL A 372 -20.05 -5.33 15.62
CA VAL A 372 -20.04 -5.06 14.18
C VAL A 372 -19.78 -6.34 13.39
N ALA A 373 -18.86 -7.19 13.84
CA ALA A 373 -18.55 -8.48 13.21
C ALA A 373 -19.78 -9.40 13.14
N VAL A 374 -20.56 -9.50 14.22
CA VAL A 374 -21.81 -10.30 14.23
C VAL A 374 -22.85 -9.70 13.28
N THR A 375 -23.03 -8.39 13.32
CA THR A 375 -24.00 -7.70 12.45
C THR A 375 -23.62 -7.83 10.99
N PHE A 376 -22.33 -7.69 10.65
CA PHE A 376 -21.81 -7.92 9.32
C PHE A 376 -22.05 -9.36 8.87
N GLY A 377 -21.69 -10.38 9.67
CA GLY A 377 -21.90 -11.77 9.32
C GLY A 377 -23.37 -12.12 9.09
N LEU A 378 -24.30 -11.58 9.90
CA LEU A 378 -25.74 -11.75 9.66
C LEU A 378 -26.19 -11.09 8.36
N ARG A 379 -25.70 -9.87 8.10
CA ARG A 379 -25.99 -9.16 6.85
C ARG A 379 -25.51 -9.95 5.62
N GLU A 380 -24.27 -10.43 5.64
CA GLU A 380 -23.71 -11.24 4.56
C GLU A 380 -24.47 -12.55 4.37
N LEU A 381 -24.91 -13.19 5.46
CA LEU A 381 -25.75 -14.38 5.37
C LEU A 381 -27.10 -14.09 4.67
N TYR A 382 -27.74 -12.95 4.96
CA TYR A 382 -28.96 -12.54 4.25
C TYR A 382 -28.69 -12.23 2.78
N VAL A 383 -27.56 -11.58 2.46
CA VAL A 383 -27.14 -11.32 1.07
C VAL A 383 -26.88 -12.65 0.35
N GLY A 384 -26.16 -13.58 1.00
CA GLY A 384 -25.90 -14.92 0.46
C GLY A 384 -27.17 -15.72 0.22
N LEU A 385 -28.15 -15.64 1.13
CA LEU A 385 -29.46 -16.27 0.95
C LEU A 385 -30.24 -15.65 -0.23
N ALA A 386 -30.28 -14.31 -0.32
CA ALA A 386 -31.00 -13.61 -1.39
C ALA A 386 -30.38 -13.90 -2.76
N ASN A 387 -29.06 -13.74 -2.89
CA ASN A 387 -28.32 -14.11 -4.11
C ASN A 387 -28.47 -15.60 -4.42
N GLY A 388 -28.36 -16.46 -3.39
CA GLY A 388 -28.54 -17.89 -3.53
C GLY A 388 -29.91 -18.26 -4.11
N LEU A 389 -31.00 -17.62 -3.69
CA LEU A 389 -32.34 -17.83 -4.24
C LEU A 389 -32.43 -17.35 -5.68
N ILE A 390 -31.92 -16.17 -6.00
CA ILE A 390 -31.93 -15.63 -7.36
C ILE A 390 -31.17 -16.55 -8.31
N PHE A 391 -29.93 -16.90 -7.97
CA PHE A 391 -29.09 -17.73 -8.82
C PHE A 391 -29.53 -19.21 -8.82
N ALA A 392 -30.17 -19.73 -7.77
CA ALA A 392 -30.81 -21.01 -7.79
C ALA A 392 -31.90 -21.11 -8.86
N VAL A 393 -32.77 -20.09 -8.94
CA VAL A 393 -33.83 -20.07 -9.96
C VAL A 393 -33.24 -19.92 -11.37
N VAL A 394 -32.25 -19.02 -11.55
CA VAL A 394 -31.62 -18.81 -12.85
C VAL A 394 -30.89 -20.07 -13.33
N THR A 395 -30.07 -20.69 -12.47
CA THR A 395 -29.29 -21.88 -12.86
C THR A 395 -30.17 -23.14 -13.01
N ALA A 396 -31.20 -23.28 -12.19
CA ALA A 396 -32.20 -24.36 -12.39
C ALA A 396 -32.94 -24.16 -13.71
N GLY A 397 -33.38 -22.93 -14.02
CA GLY A 397 -34.04 -22.64 -15.30
C GLY A 397 -33.14 -22.94 -16.51
N LEU A 398 -31.86 -22.50 -16.43
CA LEU A 398 -30.85 -22.77 -17.46
C LEU A 398 -30.64 -24.30 -17.65
N SER A 399 -30.47 -25.02 -16.54
CA SER A 399 -30.29 -26.48 -16.56
C SER A 399 -31.50 -27.20 -17.16
N TYR A 400 -32.70 -26.74 -16.81
CA TYR A 400 -33.94 -27.33 -17.36
C TYR A 400 -34.07 -27.10 -18.87
N VAL A 401 -33.75 -25.91 -19.35
CA VAL A 401 -33.75 -25.59 -20.79
C VAL A 401 -32.70 -26.40 -21.54
N TRP A 402 -31.55 -26.66 -20.91
CA TRP A 402 -30.42 -27.34 -21.56
C TRP A 402 -30.58 -28.85 -21.60
N PHE A 403 -31.04 -29.48 -20.49
CA PHE A 403 -31.10 -30.93 -20.34
C PHE A 403 -32.53 -31.50 -20.34
N GLY A 404 -33.57 -30.68 -20.18
CA GLY A 404 -34.97 -31.08 -20.15
C GLY A 404 -35.37 -31.86 -18.89
N ASP A 405 -34.52 -31.95 -17.88
CA ASP A 405 -34.72 -32.72 -16.66
C ASP A 405 -34.96 -31.79 -15.45
N ALA A 406 -36.16 -31.89 -14.88
CA ALA A 406 -36.57 -31.06 -13.75
C ALA A 406 -35.89 -31.48 -12.43
N GLN A 407 -35.48 -32.76 -12.30
CA GLN A 407 -34.80 -33.23 -11.10
C GLN A 407 -33.37 -32.73 -11.05
N ILE A 408 -32.63 -32.80 -12.17
CA ILE A 408 -31.27 -32.23 -12.28
C ILE A 408 -31.32 -30.71 -12.03
N ALA A 409 -32.31 -30.01 -12.59
CA ALA A 409 -32.50 -28.60 -12.39
C ALA A 409 -32.74 -28.22 -10.90
N ALA A 410 -33.58 -28.99 -10.22
CA ALA A 410 -33.86 -28.78 -8.79
C ALA A 410 -32.64 -29.05 -7.91
N VAL A 411 -31.87 -30.10 -8.18
CA VAL A 411 -30.62 -30.43 -7.47
C VAL A 411 -29.58 -29.34 -7.65
N LEU A 412 -29.41 -28.83 -8.89
CA LEU A 412 -28.48 -27.75 -9.18
C LEU A 412 -28.88 -26.44 -8.44
N GLY A 413 -30.17 -26.08 -8.52
CA GLY A 413 -30.66 -24.86 -7.85
C GLY A 413 -30.48 -24.93 -6.34
N PHE A 414 -30.78 -26.08 -5.71
CA PHE A 414 -30.57 -26.22 -4.27
C PHE A 414 -29.09 -26.22 -3.90
N ALA A 415 -28.23 -26.88 -4.67
CA ALA A 415 -26.79 -26.84 -4.45
C ALA A 415 -26.23 -25.42 -4.58
N MET A 416 -26.71 -24.66 -5.55
CA MET A 416 -26.34 -23.23 -5.73
C MET A 416 -26.71 -22.40 -4.50
N LEU A 417 -27.94 -22.55 -3.99
CA LEU A 417 -28.40 -21.85 -2.79
C LEU A 417 -27.48 -22.13 -1.59
N VAL A 418 -27.22 -23.45 -1.34
CA VAL A 418 -26.35 -23.85 -0.21
C VAL A 418 -24.94 -23.29 -0.39
N ASN A 419 -24.37 -23.40 -1.59
CA ASN A 419 -23.01 -22.94 -1.85
C ASN A 419 -22.85 -21.44 -1.67
N MET A 420 -23.85 -20.64 -2.08
CA MET A 420 -23.86 -19.18 -1.85
C MET A 420 -23.92 -18.82 -0.35
N MET A 421 -24.69 -19.58 0.43
CA MET A 421 -24.73 -19.39 1.88
C MET A 421 -23.39 -19.74 2.54
N VAL A 422 -22.77 -20.85 2.10
CA VAL A 422 -21.44 -21.26 2.57
C VAL A 422 -20.39 -20.19 2.22
N ALA A 423 -20.44 -19.66 1.02
CA ALA A 423 -19.55 -18.58 0.58
C ALA A 423 -19.65 -17.35 1.48
N ALA A 424 -20.86 -16.91 1.82
CA ALA A 424 -21.08 -15.77 2.71
C ALA A 424 -20.55 -16.02 4.14
N ILE A 425 -20.80 -17.24 4.67
CA ILE A 425 -20.32 -17.63 6.01
C ILE A 425 -18.79 -17.71 6.02
N ALA A 426 -18.19 -18.41 5.05
CA ALA A 426 -16.76 -18.60 4.96
C ALA A 426 -16.05 -17.26 4.72
N GLY A 427 -16.58 -16.41 3.82
CA GLY A 427 -16.05 -15.09 3.52
C GLY A 427 -16.04 -14.13 4.71
N THR A 428 -16.91 -14.36 5.70
CA THR A 428 -16.92 -13.61 6.94
C THR A 428 -16.00 -14.22 8.00
N LEU A 429 -16.05 -15.55 8.17
CA LEU A 429 -15.37 -16.21 9.29
C LEU A 429 -13.87 -16.39 9.06
N ILE A 430 -13.44 -16.63 7.81
CA ILE A 430 -12.04 -16.89 7.50
C ILE A 430 -11.17 -15.68 7.87
N PRO A 431 -11.41 -14.43 7.35
CA PRO A 431 -10.60 -13.29 7.70
C PRO A 431 -10.57 -13.03 9.21
N LEU A 432 -11.73 -13.11 9.89
CA LEU A 432 -11.81 -12.90 11.33
C LEU A 432 -11.04 -13.97 12.15
N THR A 433 -10.91 -15.17 11.60
CA THR A 433 -10.15 -16.25 12.26
C THR A 433 -8.65 -16.04 12.05
N LEU A 434 -8.23 -15.64 10.85
CA LEU A 434 -6.83 -15.35 10.51
C LEU A 434 -6.28 -14.22 11.39
N VAL A 435 -7.01 -13.12 11.52
CA VAL A 435 -6.63 -12.02 12.46
C VAL A 435 -6.40 -12.53 13.88
N LYS A 436 -7.27 -13.43 14.40
CA LYS A 436 -7.11 -13.98 15.75
C LYS A 436 -5.89 -14.89 15.90
N THR A 437 -5.42 -15.47 14.81
CA THR A 437 -4.22 -16.33 14.79
C THR A 437 -2.95 -15.56 14.51
N GLY A 438 -3.04 -14.24 14.28
CA GLY A 438 -1.90 -13.39 13.93
C GLY A 438 -1.41 -13.58 12.49
N VAL A 439 -2.27 -14.09 11.62
CA VAL A 439 -2.00 -14.24 10.18
C VAL A 439 -2.76 -13.15 9.44
N ASP A 440 -2.11 -12.51 8.50
CA ASP A 440 -2.73 -11.50 7.67
C ASP A 440 -3.92 -12.09 6.91
N PRO A 441 -5.12 -11.48 7.06
CA PRO A 441 -6.34 -11.95 6.40
C PRO A 441 -6.32 -11.74 4.88
N ALA A 442 -5.56 -10.80 4.34
CA ALA A 442 -5.46 -10.54 2.91
C ALA A 442 -4.78 -11.72 2.19
N ILE A 443 -3.68 -12.20 2.74
CA ILE A 443 -2.81 -13.21 2.12
C ILE A 443 -3.54 -14.55 1.89
N ALA A 444 -4.23 -15.06 2.89
CA ALA A 444 -4.69 -16.47 2.88
C ALA A 444 -6.19 -16.63 2.54
N SER A 445 -6.98 -15.56 2.64
CA SER A 445 -8.45 -15.66 2.60
C SER A 445 -8.99 -16.19 1.29
N SER A 446 -8.44 -15.79 0.13
CA SER A 446 -8.97 -16.18 -1.19
C SER A 446 -8.81 -17.67 -1.47
N VAL A 447 -7.68 -18.27 -1.10
CA VAL A 447 -7.39 -19.70 -1.30
C VAL A 447 -8.29 -20.57 -0.42
N PHE A 448 -8.45 -20.21 0.85
CA PHE A 448 -9.32 -20.94 1.77
C PHE A 448 -10.78 -20.89 1.35
N ILE A 449 -11.24 -19.73 0.88
CA ILE A 449 -12.62 -19.58 0.40
C ILE A 449 -12.89 -20.45 -0.80
N THR A 450 -12.05 -20.38 -1.83
CA THR A 450 -12.21 -21.18 -3.03
C THR A 450 -12.23 -22.67 -2.67
N THR A 451 -11.32 -23.09 -1.78
CA THR A 451 -11.28 -24.48 -1.33
C THR A 451 -12.58 -24.92 -0.65
N ILE A 452 -13.09 -24.11 0.28
CA ILE A 452 -14.32 -24.45 1.04
C ILE A 452 -15.53 -24.46 0.11
N THR A 453 -15.66 -23.49 -0.77
CA THR A 453 -16.78 -23.40 -1.71
C THR A 453 -16.76 -24.52 -2.76
N ASP A 454 -15.56 -24.92 -3.22
CA ASP A 454 -15.42 -26.04 -4.15
C ASP A 454 -15.76 -27.37 -3.49
N VAL A 455 -15.14 -27.67 -2.35
CA VAL A 455 -15.35 -28.93 -1.61
C VAL A 455 -16.82 -29.09 -1.21
N ILE A 456 -17.42 -28.05 -0.59
CA ILE A 456 -18.82 -28.13 -0.15
C ILE A 456 -19.76 -28.05 -1.35
N GLY A 457 -19.46 -27.25 -2.35
CA GLY A 457 -20.23 -27.14 -3.58
C GLY A 457 -20.34 -28.46 -4.30
N PHE A 458 -19.22 -29.18 -4.51
CA PHE A 458 -19.22 -30.51 -5.11
C PHE A 458 -19.90 -31.54 -4.21
N LEU A 459 -19.62 -31.55 -2.91
CA LEU A 459 -20.20 -32.48 -1.97
C LEU A 459 -21.72 -32.36 -1.93
N VAL A 460 -22.25 -31.14 -1.87
CA VAL A 460 -23.71 -30.91 -1.86
C VAL A 460 -24.32 -31.24 -3.20
N PHE A 461 -23.74 -30.77 -4.31
CA PHE A 461 -24.30 -30.99 -5.64
C PHE A 461 -24.31 -32.46 -6.03
N LEU A 462 -23.16 -33.15 -5.96
CA LEU A 462 -23.03 -34.54 -6.32
C LEU A 462 -23.69 -35.48 -5.28
N GLY A 463 -23.62 -35.09 -4.00
CA GLY A 463 -24.28 -35.84 -2.93
C GLY A 463 -25.81 -35.84 -3.08
N LEU A 464 -26.42 -34.69 -3.38
CA LEU A 464 -27.86 -34.62 -3.68
C LEU A 464 -28.19 -35.37 -4.97
N ALA A 465 -27.37 -35.28 -6.00
CA ALA A 465 -27.55 -36.01 -7.21
C ALA A 465 -27.53 -37.55 -6.97
N ALA A 466 -26.60 -38.02 -6.16
CA ALA A 466 -26.51 -39.43 -5.77
C ALA A 466 -27.73 -39.93 -4.96
N LEU A 467 -28.32 -39.06 -4.14
CA LEU A 467 -29.45 -39.40 -3.28
C LEU A 467 -30.80 -39.34 -3.98
N TYR A 468 -30.98 -38.42 -4.93
CA TYR A 468 -32.28 -38.11 -5.52
C TYR A 468 -32.44 -38.56 -6.98
N LEU A 469 -31.34 -38.74 -7.71
CA LEU A 469 -31.34 -39.06 -9.14
C LEU A 469 -30.98 -40.53 -9.41
N LEU A 470 -30.37 -41.23 -8.46
CA LEU A 470 -30.00 -42.65 -8.51
C LEU A 470 -30.80 -43.47 -7.54
#